data_4fb7f6a6c740260773e46128da3ea2c6
#
_entry.id   4fb7f6a6c740260773e46128da3ea2c6
#
_cell.length_a   1.000
_cell.length_b   1.000
_cell.length_c   1.000
_cell.angle_alpha   90.00
_cell.angle_beta   90.00
_cell.angle_gamma   90.00
#
_symmetry.space_group_name_H-M   'P 1'
#
loop_
_entity.id
_entity.type
_entity.pdbx_description
1 polymer ?
#
loop_
_entity_poly.entity_id
_entity_poly.type
_entity_poly.pdbx_seq_one_letter_code
_entity_poly.pdbx_strand_id
1 'polypeptide(L)'
;MVLLYDFQFRVGGYTQALMLSGLVTRMAHALQLNLECTPDAKAGPSVLWCETRRRLMWACYVLDAWTGSGVDQLTLLREQDIEIQLPCDEPDFLLQRPCTTSKLEARYASLDVSGHHTGLMACYIHLVAIWKRIVR
;
A
#
# COMPACT_ATOMS: atom_id res chain seq x y z
N MET A 1 9.27 -4.70 -11.45
CA MET A 1 8.86 -3.32 -11.83
C MET A 1 9.12 -2.32 -10.68
N VAL A 2 8.66 -2.57 -9.46
CA VAL A 2 8.88 -1.68 -8.29
C VAL A 2 10.38 -1.42 -8.04
N LEU A 3 11.21 -2.46 -8.04
CA LEU A 3 12.66 -2.31 -7.88
C LEU A 3 13.32 -1.52 -9.02
N LEU A 4 12.84 -1.68 -10.25
CA LEU A 4 13.35 -0.92 -11.39
C LEU A 4 12.97 0.56 -11.28
N TYR A 5 11.77 0.86 -10.78
CA TYR A 5 11.36 2.24 -10.47
C TYR A 5 12.30 2.86 -9.44
N ASP A 6 12.54 2.19 -8.30
CA ASP A 6 13.43 2.69 -7.24
C ASP A 6 14.84 2.96 -7.76
N PHE A 7 15.37 2.05 -8.58
CA PHE A 7 16.66 2.23 -9.23
C PHE A 7 16.68 3.48 -10.11
N GLN A 8 15.72 3.63 -11.03
CA GLN A 8 15.67 4.80 -11.93
C GLN A 8 15.53 6.12 -11.15
N PHE A 9 14.71 6.12 -10.10
CA PHE A 9 14.55 7.29 -9.25
C PHE A 9 15.87 7.70 -8.59
N ARG A 10 16.64 6.73 -8.06
CA ARG A 10 17.93 6.97 -7.38
C ARG A 10 19.04 7.43 -8.31
N VAL A 11 19.05 6.98 -9.56
CA VAL A 11 20.05 7.39 -10.55
C VAL A 11 19.67 8.68 -11.30
N GLY A 12 18.57 9.32 -10.94
CA GLY A 12 18.13 10.58 -11.55
C GLY A 12 17.33 10.42 -12.85
N GLY A 13 16.94 9.22 -13.21
CA GLY A 13 16.10 8.93 -14.38
C GLY A 13 14.61 9.22 -14.08
N TYR A 14 14.27 10.45 -13.75
CA TYR A 14 12.91 10.81 -13.28
C TYR A 14 11.82 10.55 -14.32
N THR A 15 12.09 10.79 -15.59
CA THR A 15 11.11 10.49 -16.67
C THR A 15 10.82 9.00 -16.75
N GLN A 16 11.84 8.16 -16.68
CA GLN A 16 11.70 6.71 -16.67
C GLN A 16 10.99 6.23 -15.41
N ALA A 17 11.32 6.80 -14.25
CA ALA A 17 10.64 6.49 -12.99
C ALA A 17 9.14 6.85 -13.08
N LEU A 18 8.77 8.00 -13.63
CA LEU A 18 7.37 8.38 -13.83
C LEU A 18 6.63 7.41 -14.75
N MET A 19 7.22 7.00 -15.86
CA MET A 19 6.62 6.01 -16.77
C MET A 19 6.45 4.65 -16.08
N LEU A 20 7.44 4.23 -15.30
CA LEU A 20 7.40 2.98 -14.55
C LEU A 20 6.35 3.01 -13.44
N SER A 21 6.15 4.13 -12.75
CA SER A 21 5.10 4.28 -11.74
C SER A 21 3.71 4.08 -12.35
N GLY A 22 3.45 4.69 -13.50
CA GLY A 22 2.21 4.50 -14.24
C GLY A 22 1.97 3.04 -14.64
N LEU A 23 3.02 2.34 -15.07
CA LEU A 23 2.91 0.91 -15.41
C LEU A 23 2.68 0.05 -14.16
N VAL A 24 3.39 0.31 -13.07
CA VAL A 24 3.22 -0.38 -11.77
C VAL A 24 1.78 -0.23 -11.28
N THR A 25 1.23 0.98 -11.30
CA THR A 25 -0.15 1.26 -10.89
C THR A 25 -1.16 0.49 -11.73
N ARG A 26 -1.01 0.50 -13.06
CA ARG A 26 -1.90 -0.26 -13.97
C ARG A 26 -1.80 -1.76 -13.72
N MET A 27 -0.62 -2.29 -13.48
CA MET A 27 -0.45 -3.71 -13.12
C MET A 27 -1.09 -4.04 -11.78
N ALA A 28 -0.98 -3.16 -10.78
CA ALA A 28 -1.61 -3.36 -9.48
C ALA A 28 -3.14 -3.46 -9.61
N HIS A 29 -3.76 -2.60 -10.41
CA HIS A 29 -5.19 -2.67 -10.70
C HIS A 29 -5.57 -3.91 -11.53
N ALA A 30 -4.81 -4.25 -12.57
CA ALA A 30 -5.07 -5.44 -13.39
C ALA A 30 -5.00 -6.74 -12.57
N LEU A 31 -4.13 -6.78 -11.57
CA LEU A 31 -4.00 -7.90 -10.62
C LEU A 31 -4.97 -7.79 -9.44
N GLN A 32 -5.83 -6.77 -9.42
CA GLN A 32 -6.79 -6.51 -8.35
C GLN A 32 -6.14 -6.48 -6.95
N LEU A 33 -4.93 -5.92 -6.84
CA LEU A 33 -4.21 -5.84 -5.58
C LEU A 33 -4.90 -4.90 -4.59
N ASN A 34 -5.71 -3.97 -5.08
CA ASN A 34 -6.50 -3.04 -4.28
C ASN A 34 -7.68 -3.68 -3.53
N LEU A 35 -8.04 -4.92 -3.87
CA LEU A 35 -9.13 -5.65 -3.24
C LEU A 35 -8.62 -6.61 -2.17
N GLU A 36 -9.40 -6.76 -1.09
CA GLU A 36 -9.04 -7.65 0.02
C GLU A 36 -9.00 -9.12 -0.43
N CYS A 37 -8.05 -9.83 0.14
CA CYS A 37 -7.86 -11.26 -0.04
C CYS A 37 -8.10 -11.93 1.31
N THR A 38 -9.15 -12.73 1.41
CA THR A 38 -9.45 -13.50 2.62
C THR A 38 -8.78 -14.86 2.55
N PRO A 39 -7.94 -15.21 3.56
CA PRO A 39 -7.38 -16.56 3.64
C PRO A 39 -8.49 -17.58 3.85
N ASP A 40 -8.46 -18.66 3.08
CA ASP A 40 -9.34 -19.82 3.32
C ASP A 40 -8.47 -21.04 3.65
N ALA A 41 -8.73 -21.65 4.83
CA ALA A 41 -7.97 -22.77 5.33
C ALA A 41 -8.13 -24.07 4.50
N LYS A 42 -9.17 -24.16 3.66
CA LYS A 42 -9.49 -25.40 2.94
C LYS A 42 -9.11 -25.41 1.45
N ALA A 43 -9.17 -24.28 0.77
CA ALA A 43 -8.94 -24.21 -0.68
C ALA A 43 -8.51 -22.80 -1.17
N GLY A 44 -8.31 -21.86 -0.26
CA GLY A 44 -8.02 -20.48 -0.59
C GLY A 44 -6.53 -20.11 -0.47
N PRO A 45 -6.21 -18.86 -0.72
CA PRO A 45 -4.84 -18.35 -0.61
C PRO A 45 -4.35 -18.39 0.85
N SER A 46 -3.03 -18.60 1.02
CA SER A 46 -2.41 -18.61 2.34
C SER A 46 -2.38 -17.23 2.99
N VAL A 47 -2.23 -17.17 4.31
CA VAL A 47 -2.03 -15.92 5.06
C VAL A 47 -0.86 -15.12 4.49
N LEU A 48 0.25 -15.79 4.20
CA LEU A 48 1.44 -15.19 3.60
C LEU A 48 1.14 -14.55 2.25
N TRP A 49 0.35 -15.21 1.41
CA TRP A 49 -0.04 -14.69 0.09
C TRP A 49 -0.89 -13.42 0.21
N CYS A 50 -1.91 -13.44 1.07
CA CYS A 50 -2.78 -12.29 1.29
C CYS A 50 -1.99 -11.09 1.83
N GLU A 51 -1.13 -11.32 2.82
CA GLU A 51 -0.31 -10.26 3.40
C GLU A 51 0.74 -9.72 2.41
N THR A 52 1.33 -10.58 1.59
CA THR A 52 2.24 -10.14 0.52
C THR A 52 1.53 -9.24 -0.49
N ARG A 53 0.28 -9.56 -0.85
CA ARG A 53 -0.55 -8.70 -1.72
C ARG A 53 -0.82 -7.34 -1.07
N ARG A 54 -1.16 -7.31 0.23
CA ARG A 54 -1.35 -6.07 0.99
C ARG A 54 -0.10 -5.20 0.94
N ARG A 55 1.04 -5.76 1.31
CA ARG A 55 2.33 -5.06 1.32
C ARG A 55 2.70 -4.53 -0.07
N LEU A 56 2.48 -5.33 -1.11
CA LEU A 56 2.75 -4.92 -2.49
C LEU A 56 1.85 -3.76 -2.93
N MET A 57 0.54 -3.83 -2.65
CA MET A 57 -0.38 -2.75 -2.98
C MET A 57 0.01 -1.44 -2.28
N TRP A 58 0.31 -1.50 -0.99
CA TRP A 58 0.71 -0.32 -0.23
C TRP A 58 2.08 0.22 -0.65
N ALA A 59 3.00 -0.63 -1.08
CA ALA A 59 4.24 -0.18 -1.72
C ALA A 59 3.95 0.59 -3.01
N CYS A 60 3.05 0.10 -3.86
CA CYS A 60 2.63 0.83 -5.06
C CYS A 60 2.00 2.19 -4.72
N TYR A 61 1.16 2.27 -3.68
CA TYR A 61 0.56 3.52 -3.21
C TYR A 61 1.62 4.53 -2.76
N VAL A 62 2.61 4.09 -1.98
CA VAL A 62 3.71 4.95 -1.52
C VAL A 62 4.53 5.46 -2.70
N LEU A 63 4.87 4.60 -3.65
CA LEU A 63 5.62 4.99 -4.85
C LEU A 63 4.86 6.00 -5.70
N ASP A 64 3.57 5.79 -5.91
CA ASP A 64 2.71 6.70 -6.65
C ASP A 64 2.62 8.08 -5.95
N ALA A 65 2.47 8.08 -4.62
CA ALA A 65 2.47 9.29 -3.82
C ALA A 65 3.78 10.10 -3.96
N TRP A 66 4.92 9.43 -3.85
CA TRP A 66 6.23 10.07 -4.01
C TRP A 66 6.46 10.58 -5.43
N THR A 67 6.09 9.79 -6.45
CA THR A 67 6.24 10.19 -7.86
C THR A 67 5.38 11.39 -8.20
N GLY A 68 4.16 11.41 -7.68
CA GLY A 68 3.22 12.53 -7.88
C GLY A 68 3.62 13.79 -7.12
N SER A 69 4.50 13.69 -6.11
CA SER A 69 4.95 14.82 -5.28
C SER A 69 3.82 15.70 -4.76
N GLY A 70 2.66 15.10 -4.46
CA GLY A 70 1.45 15.82 -4.03
C GLY A 70 0.67 16.50 -5.16
N VAL A 71 1.08 16.39 -6.42
CA VAL A 71 0.32 16.90 -7.56
C VAL A 71 -0.75 15.88 -7.95
N ASP A 72 -2.02 16.22 -7.76
CA ASP A 72 -3.15 15.31 -8.02
C ASP A 72 -3.17 14.73 -9.44
N GLN A 73 -2.79 15.53 -10.41
CA GLN A 73 -2.78 15.14 -11.83
C GLN A 73 -1.73 14.06 -12.13
N LEU A 74 -0.69 13.96 -11.31
CA LEU A 74 0.38 12.96 -11.44
C LEU A 74 0.16 11.74 -10.55
N THR A 75 -0.75 11.82 -9.56
CA THR A 75 -1.08 10.73 -8.67
C THR A 75 -2.19 9.88 -9.28
N LEU A 76 -1.93 8.59 -9.48
CA LEU A 76 -2.83 7.67 -10.16
C LEU A 76 -3.66 6.81 -9.19
N LEU A 77 -3.15 6.56 -7.98
CA LEU A 77 -3.85 5.80 -6.95
C LEU A 77 -4.64 6.71 -6.02
N ARG A 78 -5.96 6.55 -6.03
CA ARG A 78 -6.87 7.26 -5.11
C ARG A 78 -7.14 6.39 -3.89
N GLU A 79 -7.15 7.00 -2.71
CA GLU A 79 -7.41 6.29 -1.45
C GLU A 79 -8.76 5.57 -1.44
N GLN A 80 -9.78 6.19 -2.05
CA GLN A 80 -11.12 5.61 -2.17
C GLN A 80 -11.20 4.33 -3.02
N ASP A 81 -10.22 4.09 -3.89
CA ASP A 81 -10.18 2.91 -4.76
C ASP A 81 -9.41 1.75 -4.11
N ILE A 82 -8.86 1.96 -2.89
CA ILE A 82 -8.07 0.98 -2.16
C ILE A 82 -8.91 0.41 -1.04
N GLU A 83 -9.46 -0.79 -1.26
CA GLU A 83 -10.32 -1.47 -0.30
C GLU A 83 -9.55 -2.43 0.62
N ILE A 84 -8.27 -2.65 0.34
CA ILE A 84 -7.42 -3.57 1.09
C ILE A 84 -7.05 -2.99 2.47
N GLN A 85 -6.95 -3.87 3.45
CA GLN A 85 -6.51 -3.53 4.81
C GLN A 85 -5.04 -3.08 4.82
N LEU A 86 -4.67 -2.35 5.87
CA LEU A 86 -3.27 -2.01 6.11
C LEU A 86 -2.44 -3.26 6.44
N PRO A 87 -1.14 -3.26 6.18
CA PRO A 87 -0.27 -4.38 6.53
C PRO A 87 -0.27 -4.67 8.02
N CYS A 88 -0.17 -5.95 8.37
CA CYS A 88 0.06 -6.37 9.74
C CYS A 88 1.47 -5.99 10.22
N ASP A 89 1.71 -6.15 11.52
CA ASP A 89 3.04 -5.96 12.07
C ASP A 89 4.02 -7.06 11.61
N GLU A 90 5.31 -6.82 11.79
CA GLU A 90 6.36 -7.71 11.30
C GLU A 90 6.37 -9.07 12.02
N PRO A 91 6.16 -9.18 13.35
CA PRO A 91 6.04 -10.45 14.04
C PRO A 91 4.93 -11.34 13.50
N ASP A 92 3.73 -10.80 13.26
CA ASP A 92 2.61 -11.57 12.73
C ASP A 92 2.84 -12.02 11.29
N PHE A 93 3.49 -11.16 10.48
CA PHE A 93 3.88 -11.54 9.13
C PHE A 93 4.88 -12.71 9.12
N LEU A 94 5.95 -12.62 9.93
CA LEU A 94 6.99 -13.65 10.00
C LEU A 94 6.44 -14.98 10.53
N LEU A 95 5.52 -14.93 11.50
CA LEU A 95 4.87 -16.09 12.08
C LEU A 95 3.66 -16.58 11.28
N GLN A 96 3.33 -15.92 10.17
CA GLN A 96 2.19 -16.22 9.31
C GLN A 96 0.85 -16.30 10.08
N ARG A 97 0.69 -15.42 11.07
CA ARG A 97 -0.54 -15.36 11.87
C ARG A 97 -1.63 -14.62 11.11
N PRO A 98 -2.87 -15.16 11.07
CA PRO A 98 -4.01 -14.42 10.54
C PRO A 98 -4.22 -13.16 11.38
N CYS A 99 -4.20 -12.01 10.74
CA CYS A 99 -4.48 -10.75 11.40
C CYS A 99 -5.50 -9.94 10.58
N THR A 100 -6.33 -9.20 11.30
CA THR A 100 -7.26 -8.23 10.73
C THR A 100 -6.79 -6.85 11.15
N THR A 101 -6.51 -5.99 10.17
CA THR A 101 -6.08 -4.62 10.40
C THR A 101 -7.14 -3.65 9.89
N SER A 102 -7.04 -2.38 10.27
CA SER A 102 -7.94 -1.35 9.77
C SER A 102 -7.65 -1.00 8.31
N LYS A 103 -8.66 -0.47 7.60
CA LYS A 103 -8.46 0.23 6.33
C LYS A 103 -7.91 1.63 6.60
N LEU A 104 -7.27 2.24 5.60
CA LEU A 104 -6.66 3.58 5.73
C LEU A 104 -7.67 4.65 6.17
N GLU A 105 -8.89 4.64 5.62
CA GLU A 105 -9.92 5.65 5.92
C GLU A 105 -10.53 5.50 7.32
N ALA A 106 -10.63 4.29 7.85
CA ALA A 106 -11.30 4.02 9.13
C ALA A 106 -10.64 4.74 10.32
N ARG A 107 -9.36 5.03 10.25
CA ARG A 107 -8.62 5.71 11.34
C ARG A 107 -8.88 7.20 11.46
N TYR A 108 -9.37 7.85 10.41
CA TYR A 108 -9.71 9.28 10.48
C TYR A 108 -11.09 9.52 11.11
N ALA A 109 -11.92 8.48 11.15
CA ALA A 109 -13.28 8.54 11.73
C ALA A 109 -13.33 8.20 13.22
N SER A 110 -12.34 7.48 13.75
CA SER A 110 -12.27 7.13 15.17
C SER A 110 -10.83 7.18 15.67
N LEU A 111 -10.60 7.97 16.72
CA LEU A 111 -9.40 7.92 17.56
C LEU A 111 -9.40 6.66 18.45
N ASP A 112 -9.98 5.57 17.97
CA ASP A 112 -10.08 4.34 18.73
C ASP A 112 -8.70 3.65 18.76
N VAL A 113 -7.98 3.93 19.83
CA VAL A 113 -6.71 3.31 20.22
C VAL A 113 -6.97 1.88 20.74
N SER A 114 -7.99 1.21 20.26
CA SER A 114 -8.27 -0.15 20.67
C SER A 114 -7.33 -1.14 19.98
N GLY A 115 -6.23 -1.45 20.66
CA GLY A 115 -5.58 -2.78 20.70
C GLY A 115 -5.09 -3.44 19.41
N HIS A 116 -5.28 -2.88 18.23
CA HIS A 116 -4.74 -3.47 17.01
C HIS A 116 -3.25 -3.11 16.87
N HIS A 117 -2.40 -4.12 16.84
CA HIS A 117 -0.97 -3.98 16.60
C HIS A 117 -0.72 -3.29 15.26
N THR A 118 -0.57 -1.98 15.30
CA THR A 118 -0.28 -1.18 14.11
C THR A 118 1.21 -1.30 13.84
N GLY A 119 1.56 -2.08 12.83
CA GLY A 119 2.94 -2.24 12.42
C GLY A 119 3.58 -0.94 11.90
N LEU A 120 4.90 -0.88 11.89
CA LEU A 120 5.66 0.28 11.42
C LEU A 120 5.29 0.67 9.98
N MET A 121 5.05 -0.32 9.12
CA MET A 121 4.65 -0.09 7.73
C MET A 121 3.29 0.61 7.64
N ALA A 122 2.33 0.22 8.47
CA ALA A 122 1.03 0.87 8.52
C ALA A 122 1.12 2.32 9.01
N CYS A 123 1.98 2.60 10.02
CA CYS A 123 2.27 3.96 10.45
C CYS A 123 2.88 4.81 9.34
N TYR A 124 3.81 4.23 8.59
CA TYR A 124 4.44 4.92 7.45
C TYR A 124 3.42 5.25 6.34
N ILE A 125 2.52 4.32 6.01
CA ILE A 125 1.44 4.56 5.04
C ILE A 125 0.54 5.73 5.50
N HIS A 126 0.19 5.78 6.79
CA HIS A 126 -0.57 6.91 7.34
C HIS A 126 0.17 8.24 7.20
N LEU A 127 1.48 8.27 7.47
CA LEU A 127 2.29 9.48 7.30
C LEU A 127 2.29 9.94 5.84
N VAL A 128 2.42 9.02 4.89
CA VAL A 128 2.35 9.34 3.45
C VAL A 128 0.98 9.88 3.07
N ALA A 129 -0.10 9.31 3.60
CA ALA A 129 -1.46 9.79 3.35
C ALA A 129 -1.68 11.21 3.91
N ILE A 130 -1.19 11.50 5.12
CA ILE A 130 -1.22 12.85 5.71
C ILE A 130 -0.40 13.81 4.85
N TRP A 131 0.82 13.42 4.47
CA TRP A 131 1.68 14.23 3.61
C TRP A 131 1.00 14.58 2.28
N LYS A 132 0.38 13.62 1.59
CA LYS A 132 -0.40 13.86 0.37
C LYS A 132 -1.48 14.94 0.56
N ARG A 133 -2.13 14.99 1.72
CA ARG A 133 -3.19 15.98 2.02
C ARG A 133 -2.64 17.37 2.33
N ILE A 134 -1.43 17.46 2.88
CA ILE A 134 -0.78 18.74 3.20
C ILE A 134 -0.21 19.41 1.95
N VAL A 135 0.32 18.62 1.02
CA VAL A 135 1.01 19.12 -0.19
C VAL A 135 0.02 19.43 -1.33
N ARG A 136 -1.25 19.00 -1.20
CA ARG A 136 -2.35 19.40 -2.08
C ARG A 136 -2.69 20.87 -1.85
#